data_15ff4af882318b392f2da2b72297a0b3
#
_entry.id   15ff4af882318b392f2da2b72297a0b3
#
_cell.length_a   1.000
_cell.length_b   1.000
_cell.length_c   1.000
_cell.angle_alpha   90.00
_cell.angle_beta   90.00
_cell.angle_gamma   90.00
#
_symmetry.space_group_name_H-M   'P 1'
#
loop_
_entity.id
_entity.type
_entity.pdbx_description
1 polymer ?
#
loop_
_entity_poly.entity_id
_entity_poly.type
_entity_poly.pdbx_seq_one_letter_code
_entity_poly.pdbx_strand_id
1 'polypeptide(L)'
;MHRRTFCKSTVAAAIATTLPGCGSGSKDAGSTISAISMDGSELSIESAAVGELADSLQGHLFLQADQGYAEAKQVWNGMFDDKQPAMVVQCGAVNDVVNAVNFARERDLLVSVKCGGHSLPGKSTSDGGMMIDLSKMHSVDVDPDAMTLRADGGSLLGHIDGAATAHEMMTTTGIVSHTGAGGFTLGGGVGRTDRKMGLAIDNLLAATIVTASGDIVRASEDENPDLFWGLRGGGGNFGIATEFVYRLHPFNPTVFGGTLTYKFDKDFLEFYALLHETMPVEANIEPSFGPGEDGKTIATVEVTWCGDHAAGAKALAPMLVHPGFLSGDLAPFAYHDIQTGADGILGHGHQAYLKSSFINELTPAAIDVIVEFANRGAVGSWFQHMGGATSRIATNATAYPHRAAAFNFGIMYFGDDPAQNEAKVAAVREYYYAMEPHMAGFYTNLNDDDEKKTWGNYGENYPRLVELKNKYDPSNLFRLNANIKPG
;
A
#
# COMPACT_ATOMS: atom_id res chain seq x y z
N MET A 1 43.48 -8.39 44.45
CA MET A 1 44.82 -7.86 44.80
C MET A 1 45.12 -6.70 43.87
N HIS A 2 45.52 -5.55 44.51
CA HIS A 2 46.06 -4.28 44.00
C HIS A 2 45.17 -3.48 43.02
N ARG A 3 44.49 -2.42 43.42
CA ARG A 3 44.83 -1.11 44.04
C ARG A 3 46.03 -0.36 43.39
N ARG A 4 45.68 0.83 42.81
CA ARG A 4 46.27 2.18 43.06
C ARG A 4 45.88 3.11 41.91
N THR A 5 45.25 4.19 42.08
CA THR A 5 45.28 5.44 42.91
C THR A 5 45.78 6.64 42.08
N PHE A 6 44.88 7.61 41.93
CA PHE A 6 45.02 9.07 42.00
C PHE A 6 46.02 9.85 41.12
N CYS A 7 45.51 10.83 40.39
CA CYS A 7 45.99 12.23 40.56
C CYS A 7 44.90 13.23 40.26
N LYS A 8 44.62 14.09 41.22
CA LYS A 8 43.80 15.31 41.13
C LYS A 8 44.68 16.44 40.59
N SER A 9 44.14 17.27 39.72
CA SER A 9 44.62 18.64 39.50
C SER A 9 43.43 19.57 39.42
N THR A 10 43.31 20.40 40.45
CA THR A 10 42.37 21.49 40.60
C THR A 10 42.90 22.71 39.83
N VAL A 11 42.10 23.29 38.96
CA VAL A 11 42.31 24.66 38.50
C VAL A 11 40.99 25.41 38.71
N ALA A 12 41.03 26.40 39.54
CA ALA A 12 39.99 27.35 39.78
C ALA A 12 39.96 28.36 38.62
N ALA A 13 38.80 28.65 38.08
CA ALA A 13 38.57 29.79 37.22
C ALA A 13 37.25 30.44 37.52
N ALA A 14 37.25 31.71 37.47
CA ALA A 14 36.38 32.73 37.97
C ALA A 14 34.93 32.63 37.46
N ILE A 15 33.98 32.87 38.36
CA ILE A 15 32.57 33.11 38.11
C ILE A 15 32.42 34.54 37.55
N ALA A 16 32.03 34.63 36.27
CA ALA A 16 31.42 35.81 35.68
C ALA A 16 29.91 35.57 35.56
N THR A 17 29.14 36.12 36.48
CA THR A 17 27.68 36.16 36.40
C THR A 17 27.26 37.14 35.27
N THR A 18 26.82 36.57 34.16
CA THR A 18 25.97 37.31 33.20
C THR A 18 24.55 36.77 33.33
N LEU A 19 23.65 37.62 33.74
CA LEU A 19 22.21 37.39 33.70
C LEU A 19 21.78 37.09 32.25
N PRO A 20 21.00 36.02 31.97
CA PRO A 20 20.36 35.91 30.70
C PRO A 20 19.24 36.94 30.62
N GLY A 21 19.43 37.95 29.77
CA GLY A 21 18.33 38.78 29.32
C GLY A 21 17.29 37.91 28.65
N CYS A 22 16.02 38.05 29.01
CA CYS A 22 14.89 37.60 28.23
C CYS A 22 14.96 38.26 26.84
N GLY A 23 15.63 37.62 25.92
CA GLY A 23 15.50 37.91 24.50
C GLY A 23 14.22 37.24 24.02
N SER A 24 13.16 38.02 23.88
CA SER A 24 12.05 37.69 22.97
C SER A 24 12.69 37.43 21.61
N GLY A 25 12.77 36.17 21.20
CA GLY A 25 13.20 35.79 19.87
C GLY A 25 12.30 36.52 18.85
N SER A 26 12.85 37.53 18.20
CA SER A 26 12.25 38.04 16.98
C SER A 26 12.18 36.89 15.99
N LYS A 27 10.95 36.44 15.67
CA LYS A 27 10.71 35.61 14.48
C LYS A 27 11.39 36.35 13.33
N ASP A 28 12.37 35.75 12.68
CA ASP A 28 13.07 36.34 11.54
C ASP A 28 12.05 36.61 10.43
N ALA A 29 11.60 37.87 10.37
CA ALA A 29 10.72 38.39 9.33
C ALA A 29 11.53 38.52 8.02
N GLY A 30 11.78 37.38 7.33
CA GLY A 30 12.55 37.41 6.08
C GLY A 30 13.20 36.06 5.70
N SER A 31 13.15 35.02 6.55
CA SER A 31 13.62 33.69 6.16
C SER A 31 12.56 32.95 5.31
N THR A 32 13.02 32.26 4.28
CA THR A 32 12.15 31.44 3.41
C THR A 32 12.58 30.00 3.42
N ILE A 33 11.62 29.10 3.15
CA ILE A 33 11.82 27.67 2.96
C ILE A 33 11.70 27.39 1.47
N SER A 34 12.72 26.74 0.90
CA SER A 34 12.69 26.28 -0.49
C SER A 34 11.75 25.09 -0.61
N ALA A 35 10.89 25.11 -1.63
CA ALA A 35 9.94 24.04 -1.94
C ALA A 35 9.78 23.91 -3.46
N ILE A 36 8.98 22.93 -3.90
CA ILE A 36 8.68 22.67 -5.31
C ILE A 36 7.17 22.78 -5.54
N SER A 37 6.81 23.49 -6.61
CA SER A 37 5.43 23.64 -7.06
C SER A 37 4.92 22.39 -7.79
N MET A 38 3.61 22.39 -8.07
CA MET A 38 2.96 21.34 -8.85
C MET A 38 3.51 21.19 -10.27
N ASP A 39 4.07 22.23 -10.87
CA ASP A 39 4.67 22.18 -12.22
C ASP A 39 6.18 21.87 -12.19
N GLY A 40 6.76 21.66 -10.99
CA GLY A 40 8.17 21.35 -10.79
C GLY A 40 9.08 22.58 -10.67
N SER A 41 8.54 23.81 -10.66
CA SER A 41 9.33 25.02 -10.43
C SER A 41 9.66 25.21 -8.94
N GLU A 42 10.78 25.89 -8.67
CA GLU A 42 11.18 26.25 -7.31
C GLU A 42 10.27 27.33 -6.73
N LEU A 43 9.89 27.14 -5.47
CA LEU A 43 9.11 28.07 -4.66
C LEU A 43 9.90 28.50 -3.43
N SER A 44 9.67 29.75 -3.00
CA SER A 44 10.14 30.27 -1.71
C SER A 44 8.93 30.58 -0.84
N ILE A 45 8.80 29.89 0.29
CA ILE A 45 7.69 30.05 1.22
C ILE A 45 8.19 30.81 2.46
N GLU A 46 7.50 31.87 2.86
CA GLU A 46 7.85 32.61 4.06
C GLU A 46 7.78 31.71 5.31
N SER A 47 8.83 31.67 6.11
CA SER A 47 8.89 30.88 7.35
C SER A 47 7.77 31.22 8.33
N ALA A 48 7.31 32.50 8.31
CA ALA A 48 6.17 32.91 9.11
C ALA A 48 4.88 32.17 8.75
N ALA A 49 4.60 31.99 7.45
CA ALA A 49 3.42 31.27 6.99
C ALA A 49 3.49 29.77 7.34
N VAL A 50 4.70 29.17 7.30
CA VAL A 50 4.91 27.79 7.75
C VAL A 50 4.72 27.66 9.27
N GLY A 51 5.16 28.69 10.02
CA GLY A 51 4.92 28.78 11.47
C GLY A 51 3.43 28.87 11.81
N GLU A 52 2.65 29.66 11.06
CA GLU A 52 1.19 29.77 11.21
C GLU A 52 0.50 28.44 10.93
N LEU A 53 0.93 27.72 9.88
CA LEU A 53 0.43 26.36 9.63
C LEU A 53 0.74 25.45 10.81
N ALA A 54 2.00 25.42 11.29
CA ALA A 54 2.41 24.58 12.41
C ALA A 54 1.60 24.88 13.69
N ASP A 55 1.36 26.15 13.99
CA ASP A 55 0.56 26.59 15.14
C ASP A 55 -0.93 26.17 15.03
N SER A 56 -1.43 25.93 13.82
CA SER A 56 -2.83 25.51 13.55
C SER A 56 -3.07 24.01 13.67
N LEU A 57 -2.02 23.19 13.80
CA LEU A 57 -2.12 21.74 13.80
C LEU A 57 -2.31 21.19 15.23
N GLN A 58 -3.09 20.12 15.35
CA GLN A 58 -3.09 19.25 16.52
C GLN A 58 -1.93 18.25 16.45
N GLY A 59 -1.48 17.92 15.26
CA GLY A 59 -0.33 17.09 14.97
C GLY A 59 0.98 17.88 15.00
N HIS A 60 1.90 17.57 14.08
CA HIS A 60 3.21 18.21 14.06
C HIS A 60 3.67 18.51 12.62
N LEU A 61 4.42 19.59 12.44
CA LEU A 61 5.10 19.93 11.20
C LEU A 61 6.60 19.78 11.40
N PHE A 62 7.25 18.98 10.54
CA PHE A 62 8.71 18.82 10.52
C PHE A 62 9.30 19.48 9.28
N LEU A 63 10.31 20.30 9.50
CA LEU A 63 11.23 20.79 8.48
C LEU A 63 12.51 19.95 8.44
N GLN A 64 13.29 20.05 7.37
CA GLN A 64 14.49 19.21 7.16
C GLN A 64 15.51 19.30 8.29
N ALA A 65 15.60 20.44 9.00
CA ALA A 65 16.52 20.62 10.13
C ALA A 65 15.98 20.13 11.47
N ASP A 66 14.71 19.70 11.54
CA ASP A 66 14.07 19.35 12.81
C ASP A 66 14.45 17.93 13.23
N GLN A 67 14.58 17.76 14.55
CA GLN A 67 14.68 16.42 15.14
C GLN A 67 13.40 15.65 14.84
N GLY A 68 13.52 14.43 14.33
CA GLY A 68 12.38 13.58 13.95
C GLY A 68 11.98 13.67 12.46
N TYR A 69 12.50 14.65 11.71
CA TYR A 69 12.22 14.75 10.28
C TYR A 69 12.59 13.48 9.50
N ALA A 70 13.77 12.90 9.78
CA ALA A 70 14.24 11.68 9.11
C ALA A 70 13.30 10.49 9.30
N GLU A 71 12.69 10.35 10.48
CA GLU A 71 11.68 9.34 10.78
C GLU A 71 10.34 9.69 10.12
N ALA A 72 9.89 10.94 10.22
CA ALA A 72 8.61 11.38 9.69
C ALA A 72 8.52 11.24 8.16
N LYS A 73 9.61 11.52 7.41
CA LYS A 73 9.65 11.40 5.95
C LYS A 73 9.74 9.96 5.43
N GLN A 74 10.07 9.00 6.28
CA GLN A 74 10.36 7.64 5.87
C GLN A 74 9.15 6.98 5.18
N VAL A 75 9.43 6.32 4.06
CA VAL A 75 8.50 5.47 3.33
C VAL A 75 9.00 4.03 3.31
N TRP A 76 8.16 3.09 2.89
CA TRP A 76 8.50 1.66 2.93
C TRP A 76 9.63 1.30 1.97
N ASN A 77 9.60 1.81 0.73
CA ASN A 77 10.57 1.44 -0.31
C ASN A 77 11.84 2.27 -0.19
N GLY A 78 12.96 1.63 0.18
CA GLY A 78 14.27 2.25 0.35
C GLY A 78 14.86 2.89 -0.92
N MET A 79 14.33 2.59 -2.11
CA MET A 79 14.71 3.29 -3.33
C MET A 79 14.40 4.81 -3.29
N PHE A 80 13.59 5.25 -2.32
CA PHE A 80 13.15 6.65 -2.18
C PHE A 80 13.62 7.29 -0.87
N ASP A 81 14.55 6.67 -0.14
CA ASP A 81 15.07 7.21 1.13
C ASP A 81 15.85 8.52 0.95
N ASP A 82 16.38 8.78 -0.24
CA ASP A 82 17.05 10.01 -0.62
C ASP A 82 16.12 11.20 -0.84
N LYS A 83 14.81 10.95 -1.03
CA LYS A 83 13.82 12.02 -1.19
C LYS A 83 13.72 12.90 0.06
N GLN A 84 13.66 14.21 -0.18
CA GLN A 84 13.67 15.25 0.85
C GLN A 84 12.45 16.17 0.67
N PRO A 85 11.27 15.83 1.21
CA PRO A 85 10.16 16.79 1.28
C PRO A 85 10.59 18.10 1.93
N ALA A 86 10.14 19.26 1.42
CA ALA A 86 10.41 20.53 2.07
C ALA A 86 9.84 20.60 3.48
N MET A 87 8.71 19.93 3.68
CA MET A 87 8.07 19.77 4.98
C MET A 87 7.24 18.48 5.04
N VAL A 88 7.10 17.93 6.26
CA VAL A 88 6.20 16.81 6.57
C VAL A 88 5.16 17.32 7.56
N VAL A 89 3.89 17.32 7.15
CA VAL A 89 2.75 17.66 8.02
C VAL A 89 2.14 16.36 8.54
N GLN A 90 2.51 15.97 9.75
CA GLN A 90 1.98 14.78 10.42
C GLN A 90 0.67 15.16 11.13
N CYS A 91 -0.45 14.80 10.51
CA CYS A 91 -1.78 15.17 10.94
C CYS A 91 -2.25 14.35 12.15
N GLY A 92 -2.75 15.03 13.19
CA GLY A 92 -3.38 14.42 14.37
C GLY A 92 -4.92 14.38 14.28
N ALA A 93 -5.50 15.17 13.37
CA ALA A 93 -6.95 15.27 13.18
C ALA A 93 -7.32 15.67 11.75
N VAL A 94 -8.60 15.51 11.39
CA VAL A 94 -9.13 15.86 10.06
C VAL A 94 -8.89 17.35 9.72
N ASN A 95 -8.99 18.24 10.71
CA ASN A 95 -8.74 19.67 10.50
C ASN A 95 -7.29 19.98 10.10
N ASP A 96 -6.32 19.17 10.56
CA ASP A 96 -4.93 19.31 10.13
C ASP A 96 -4.78 19.01 8.64
N VAL A 97 -5.49 17.97 8.18
CA VAL A 97 -5.54 17.64 6.74
C VAL A 97 -6.13 18.79 5.92
N VAL A 98 -7.23 19.38 6.41
CA VAL A 98 -7.86 20.57 5.78
C VAL A 98 -6.87 21.73 5.71
N ASN A 99 -6.19 22.05 6.82
CA ASN A 99 -5.22 23.14 6.89
C ASN A 99 -4.04 22.88 5.94
N ALA A 100 -3.51 21.66 5.89
CA ALA A 100 -2.42 21.26 5.00
C ALA A 100 -2.81 21.35 3.51
N VAL A 101 -4.00 20.86 3.16
CA VAL A 101 -4.53 20.95 1.77
C VAL A 101 -4.72 22.40 1.35
N ASN A 102 -5.33 23.23 2.19
CA ASN A 102 -5.51 24.66 1.89
C ASN A 102 -4.18 25.38 1.73
N PHE A 103 -3.23 25.12 2.64
CA PHE A 103 -1.88 25.71 2.57
C PHE A 103 -1.16 25.35 1.26
N ALA A 104 -1.24 24.07 0.86
CA ALA A 104 -0.63 23.59 -0.37
C ALA A 104 -1.29 24.19 -1.62
N ARG A 105 -2.63 24.16 -1.67
CA ARG A 105 -3.41 24.71 -2.80
C ARG A 105 -3.13 26.20 -3.02
N GLU A 106 -3.11 27.01 -1.96
CA GLU A 106 -2.89 28.44 -2.03
C GLU A 106 -1.50 28.83 -2.51
N ARG A 107 -0.56 27.88 -2.48
CA ARG A 107 0.86 28.08 -2.85
C ARG A 107 1.31 27.21 -4.02
N ASP A 108 0.38 26.51 -4.68
CA ASP A 108 0.67 25.59 -5.77
C ASP A 108 1.73 24.51 -5.42
N LEU A 109 1.81 24.10 -4.14
CA LEU A 109 2.79 23.13 -3.68
C LEU A 109 2.53 21.72 -4.25
N LEU A 110 3.61 21.04 -4.60
CA LEU A 110 3.56 19.62 -4.88
C LEU A 110 3.23 18.83 -3.60
N VAL A 111 2.17 18.03 -3.64
CA VAL A 111 1.66 17.28 -2.48
C VAL A 111 1.85 15.79 -2.67
N SER A 112 2.42 15.13 -1.66
CA SER A 112 2.37 13.69 -1.48
C SER A 112 1.56 13.34 -0.22
N VAL A 113 0.88 12.18 -0.23
CA VAL A 113 0.07 11.71 0.91
C VAL A 113 0.61 10.38 1.40
N LYS A 114 0.90 10.29 2.70
CA LYS A 114 1.39 9.09 3.36
C LYS A 114 0.37 8.58 4.37
N CYS A 115 0.02 7.29 4.25
CA CYS A 115 -0.63 6.46 5.27
C CYS A 115 0.43 5.50 5.83
N GLY A 116 0.50 4.25 5.39
CA GLY A 116 1.60 3.32 5.71
C GLY A 116 2.87 3.48 4.86
N GLY A 117 2.89 4.40 3.89
CA GLY A 117 4.06 4.66 3.06
C GLY A 117 4.41 3.56 2.04
N HIS A 118 3.52 2.61 1.78
CA HIS A 118 3.74 1.42 0.95
C HIS A 118 3.65 1.64 -0.57
N SER A 119 3.63 2.87 -1.05
CA SER A 119 3.64 3.12 -2.49
C SER A 119 4.93 2.58 -3.12
N LEU A 120 4.82 1.51 -3.90
CA LEU A 120 5.95 0.91 -4.61
C LEU A 120 6.69 1.91 -5.52
N PRO A 121 5.99 2.78 -6.30
CA PRO A 121 6.63 3.81 -7.10
C PRO A 121 7.00 5.09 -6.32
N GLY A 122 6.97 5.07 -4.99
CA GLY A 122 7.39 6.20 -4.15
C GLY A 122 6.45 7.41 -4.15
N LYS A 123 5.16 7.23 -4.49
CA LYS A 123 4.18 8.32 -4.55
C LYS A 123 3.76 8.88 -3.20
N SER A 124 4.09 8.19 -2.11
CA SER A 124 3.85 8.67 -0.74
C SER A 124 4.85 9.73 -0.29
N THR A 125 5.85 10.04 -1.09
CA THR A 125 6.86 11.07 -0.84
C THR A 125 7.16 11.88 -2.10
N SER A 126 7.79 13.03 -1.94
CA SER A 126 8.22 13.89 -3.04
C SER A 126 9.49 14.63 -2.66
N ASP A 127 10.34 14.92 -3.63
CA ASP A 127 11.49 15.76 -3.40
C ASP A 127 11.07 17.24 -3.43
N GLY A 128 11.37 17.98 -2.38
CA GLY A 128 11.01 19.41 -2.26
C GLY A 128 9.52 19.73 -2.11
N GLY A 129 8.61 18.76 -2.20
CA GLY A 129 7.17 18.96 -2.00
C GLY A 129 6.75 18.97 -0.52
N MET A 130 5.44 19.01 -0.27
CA MET A 130 4.85 18.82 1.06
C MET A 130 4.30 17.41 1.18
N MET A 131 4.75 16.68 2.21
CA MET A 131 4.17 15.38 2.58
C MET A 131 3.08 15.60 3.63
N ILE A 132 1.86 15.14 3.36
CA ILE A 132 0.76 15.06 4.34
C ILE A 132 0.74 13.63 4.88
N ASP A 133 1.13 13.48 6.14
CA ASP A 133 1.27 12.20 6.81
C ASP A 133 0.08 11.94 7.75
N LEU A 134 -0.67 10.87 7.47
CA LEU A 134 -1.85 10.47 8.26
C LEU A 134 -1.52 9.47 9.36
N SER A 135 -0.28 9.06 9.54
CA SER A 135 0.11 7.95 10.41
C SER A 135 -0.31 8.08 11.89
N LYS A 136 -0.65 9.29 12.35
CA LYS A 136 -1.20 9.52 13.71
C LYS A 136 -2.73 9.40 13.78
N MET A 137 -3.41 9.33 12.64
CA MET A 137 -4.86 9.12 12.54
C MET A 137 -5.12 7.64 12.24
N HIS A 138 -5.08 6.78 13.26
CA HIS A 138 -5.12 5.32 13.08
C HIS A 138 -6.07 4.58 14.03
N SER A 139 -7.08 5.28 14.54
CA SER A 139 -8.13 4.65 15.35
C SER A 139 -8.95 3.67 14.52
N VAL A 140 -9.31 2.55 15.13
CA VAL A 140 -10.19 1.53 14.54
C VAL A 140 -11.26 1.17 15.58
N ASP A 141 -12.52 1.31 15.19
CA ASP A 141 -13.68 0.99 16.02
C ASP A 141 -14.55 -0.07 15.33
N VAL A 142 -14.96 -1.10 16.07
CA VAL A 142 -15.82 -2.18 15.58
C VAL A 142 -17.19 -2.06 16.22
N ASP A 143 -18.24 -2.09 15.41
CA ASP A 143 -19.62 -2.30 15.84
C ASP A 143 -20.05 -3.72 15.43
N PRO A 144 -19.99 -4.70 16.34
CA PRO A 144 -20.29 -6.08 16.02
C PRO A 144 -21.79 -6.31 15.77
N ASP A 145 -22.68 -5.50 16.35
CA ASP A 145 -24.12 -5.62 16.14
C ASP A 145 -24.52 -5.13 14.74
N ALA A 146 -23.90 -4.05 14.28
CA ALA A 146 -24.08 -3.54 12.92
C ALA A 146 -23.21 -4.29 11.89
N MET A 147 -22.28 -5.14 12.32
CA MET A 147 -21.26 -5.78 11.49
C MET A 147 -20.50 -4.76 10.64
N THR A 148 -20.03 -3.69 11.27
CA THR A 148 -19.23 -2.64 10.62
C THR A 148 -17.95 -2.34 11.38
N LEU A 149 -16.98 -1.83 10.65
CA LEU A 149 -15.72 -1.34 11.20
C LEU A 149 -15.44 0.04 10.64
N ARG A 150 -15.13 0.98 11.50
CA ARG A 150 -14.66 2.32 11.15
C ARG A 150 -13.15 2.38 11.38
N ALA A 151 -12.40 2.86 10.39
CA ALA A 151 -10.96 3.04 10.47
C ALA A 151 -10.58 4.45 10.01
N ASP A 152 -9.71 5.11 10.75
CA ASP A 152 -9.11 6.38 10.32
C ASP A 152 -8.19 6.19 9.10
N GLY A 153 -8.00 7.24 8.30
CA GLY A 153 -7.29 7.21 7.03
C GLY A 153 -5.81 6.81 7.09
N GLY A 154 -5.19 6.92 8.26
CA GLY A 154 -3.80 6.49 8.52
C GLY A 154 -3.68 5.10 9.13
N SER A 155 -4.79 4.36 9.30
CA SER A 155 -4.76 2.99 9.84
C SER A 155 -3.95 2.05 8.94
N LEU A 156 -3.26 1.10 9.57
CA LEU A 156 -2.59 0.01 8.90
C LEU A 156 -3.53 -1.20 8.81
N LEU A 157 -3.29 -2.11 7.86
CA LEU A 157 -4.12 -3.31 7.70
C LEU A 157 -4.12 -4.18 8.95
N GLY A 158 -2.96 -4.31 9.63
CA GLY A 158 -2.89 -5.03 10.90
C GLY A 158 -3.75 -4.44 12.03
N HIS A 159 -4.01 -3.12 12.03
CA HIS A 159 -4.95 -2.50 12.98
C HIS A 159 -6.38 -2.98 12.70
N ILE A 160 -6.77 -3.05 11.42
CA ILE A 160 -8.09 -3.51 10.98
C ILE A 160 -8.26 -5.00 11.28
N ASP A 161 -7.27 -5.83 10.91
CA ASP A 161 -7.29 -7.29 11.14
C ASP A 161 -7.41 -7.61 12.64
N GLY A 162 -6.57 -6.97 13.46
CA GLY A 162 -6.58 -7.18 14.91
C GLY A 162 -7.91 -6.79 15.56
N ALA A 163 -8.48 -5.64 15.16
CA ALA A 163 -9.76 -5.20 15.68
C ALA A 163 -10.92 -6.10 15.23
N ALA A 164 -10.97 -6.48 13.96
CA ALA A 164 -12.05 -7.30 13.42
C ALA A 164 -12.02 -8.74 13.97
N THR A 165 -10.83 -9.38 13.99
CA THR A 165 -10.69 -10.77 14.45
C THR A 165 -10.95 -10.94 15.94
N ALA A 166 -10.75 -9.90 16.76
CA ALA A 166 -11.13 -9.90 18.17
C ALA A 166 -12.65 -10.09 18.39
N HIS A 167 -13.46 -9.82 17.36
CA HIS A 167 -14.92 -10.02 17.35
C HIS A 167 -15.35 -11.20 16.47
N GLU A 168 -14.43 -12.09 16.08
CA GLU A 168 -14.69 -13.20 15.16
C GLU A 168 -15.28 -12.71 13.82
N MET A 169 -14.80 -11.56 13.36
CA MET A 169 -15.22 -10.91 12.11
C MET A 169 -14.02 -10.56 11.25
N MET A 170 -14.25 -10.28 9.96
CA MET A 170 -13.24 -9.89 9.01
C MET A 170 -13.82 -9.00 7.91
N THR A 171 -12.99 -8.14 7.35
CA THR A 171 -13.14 -7.56 6.02
C THR A 171 -11.91 -7.90 5.18
N THR A 172 -11.94 -7.67 3.87
CA THR A 172 -10.77 -7.96 3.03
C THR A 172 -9.67 -6.95 3.29
N THR A 173 -8.52 -7.45 3.76
CA THR A 173 -7.25 -6.75 3.90
C THR A 173 -6.18 -7.39 3.03
N GLY A 174 -5.06 -6.68 2.78
CA GLY A 174 -3.94 -7.19 1.98
C GLY A 174 -3.07 -8.19 2.75
N ILE A 175 -1.92 -8.50 2.16
CA ILE A 175 -1.04 -9.60 2.61
C ILE A 175 0.12 -9.15 3.52
N VAL A 176 0.25 -7.86 3.83
CA VAL A 176 1.30 -7.28 4.69
C VAL A 176 0.65 -6.36 5.70
N SER A 177 0.84 -6.63 7.00
CA SER A 177 0.10 -5.99 8.09
C SER A 177 0.36 -4.48 8.21
N HIS A 178 1.59 -4.03 7.91
CA HIS A 178 1.97 -2.61 7.99
C HIS A 178 1.67 -1.79 6.71
N THR A 179 0.96 -2.37 5.74
CA THR A 179 0.42 -1.61 4.60
C THR A 179 -0.66 -0.64 5.06
N GLY A 180 -0.64 0.59 4.55
CA GLY A 180 -1.65 1.60 4.86
C GLY A 180 -3.00 1.32 4.21
N ALA A 181 -4.08 1.37 4.99
CA ALA A 181 -5.44 1.11 4.53
C ALA A 181 -5.90 2.08 3.44
N GLY A 182 -5.43 3.36 3.48
CA GLY A 182 -5.85 4.41 2.55
C GLY A 182 -5.55 4.05 1.09
N GLY A 183 -4.26 3.93 0.73
CA GLY A 183 -3.86 3.59 -0.63
C GLY A 183 -4.35 2.22 -1.06
N PHE A 184 -4.28 1.23 -0.16
CA PHE A 184 -4.75 -0.12 -0.40
C PHE A 184 -6.22 -0.15 -0.83
N THR A 185 -7.11 0.44 -0.05
CA THR A 185 -8.55 0.44 -0.32
C THR A 185 -8.89 1.24 -1.57
N LEU A 186 -8.41 2.49 -1.67
CA LEU A 186 -8.78 3.35 -2.79
C LEU A 186 -8.40 2.78 -4.17
N GLY A 187 -7.37 1.94 -4.25
CA GLY A 187 -6.96 1.28 -5.50
C GLY A 187 -7.62 -0.06 -5.79
N GLY A 188 -8.45 -0.59 -4.88
CA GLY A 188 -9.14 -1.88 -5.05
C GLY A 188 -9.08 -2.77 -3.83
N GLY A 189 -7.87 -3.09 -3.36
CA GLY A 189 -7.66 -3.90 -2.16
C GLY A 189 -7.83 -5.40 -2.37
N VAL A 190 -6.86 -6.01 -3.05
CA VAL A 190 -6.75 -7.47 -3.25
C VAL A 190 -6.11 -8.11 -2.01
N GLY A 191 -6.64 -9.23 -1.55
CA GLY A 191 -6.11 -9.92 -0.37
C GLY A 191 -6.64 -11.34 -0.21
N ARG A 192 -6.17 -12.04 0.84
CA ARG A 192 -6.41 -13.49 1.05
C ARG A 192 -7.88 -13.91 1.17
N THR A 193 -8.78 -12.98 1.47
CA THR A 193 -10.22 -13.26 1.64
C THR A 193 -11.09 -12.77 0.48
N ASP A 194 -10.50 -12.16 -0.55
CA ASP A 194 -11.24 -11.52 -1.63
C ASP A 194 -12.09 -12.47 -2.46
N ARG A 195 -11.65 -13.72 -2.65
CA ARG A 195 -12.43 -14.76 -3.35
C ARG A 195 -13.75 -15.06 -2.63
N LYS A 196 -13.75 -14.98 -1.30
CA LYS A 196 -14.94 -15.25 -0.47
C LYS A 196 -15.75 -14.00 -0.20
N MET A 197 -15.10 -12.88 0.09
CA MET A 197 -15.74 -11.66 0.61
C MET A 197 -15.76 -10.50 -0.40
N GLY A 198 -15.11 -10.62 -1.56
CA GLY A 198 -14.87 -9.51 -2.48
C GLY A 198 -13.64 -8.68 -2.09
N LEU A 199 -13.27 -7.72 -2.91
CA LEU A 199 -12.17 -6.78 -2.66
C LEU A 199 -12.49 -5.87 -1.45
N ALA A 200 -11.50 -5.16 -0.92
CA ALA A 200 -11.71 -4.16 0.13
C ALA A 200 -12.78 -3.12 -0.28
N ILE A 201 -12.76 -2.67 -1.54
CA ILE A 201 -13.76 -1.73 -2.09
C ILE A 201 -15.17 -2.30 -2.17
N ASP A 202 -15.35 -3.61 -2.22
CA ASP A 202 -16.65 -4.28 -2.26
C ASP A 202 -17.27 -4.36 -0.85
N ASN A 203 -16.42 -4.23 0.14
CA ASN A 203 -16.78 -4.16 1.56
C ASN A 203 -16.84 -2.71 2.08
N LEU A 204 -16.42 -1.71 1.30
CA LEU A 204 -16.51 -0.32 1.68
C LEU A 204 -17.98 0.14 1.66
N LEU A 205 -18.45 0.71 2.76
CA LEU A 205 -19.81 1.26 2.94
C LEU A 205 -19.83 2.78 2.83
N ALA A 206 -18.77 3.42 3.31
CA ALA A 206 -18.60 4.86 3.22
C ALA A 206 -17.12 5.25 3.37
N ALA A 207 -16.77 6.44 2.87
CA ALA A 207 -15.51 7.10 3.15
C ALA A 207 -15.74 8.59 3.39
N THR A 208 -14.92 9.20 4.25
CA THR A 208 -14.85 10.66 4.42
C THR A 208 -13.53 11.13 3.84
N ILE A 209 -13.58 12.12 2.95
CA ILE A 209 -12.37 12.68 2.33
C ILE A 209 -12.29 14.19 2.52
N VAL A 210 -11.06 14.72 2.48
CA VAL A 210 -10.78 16.15 2.29
C VAL A 210 -10.46 16.35 0.81
N THR A 211 -11.29 17.11 0.11
CA THR A 211 -11.15 17.41 -1.33
C THR A 211 -10.06 18.43 -1.60
N ALA A 212 -9.74 18.68 -2.87
CA ALA A 212 -8.76 19.70 -3.26
C ALA A 212 -9.19 21.15 -2.88
N SER A 213 -10.50 21.39 -2.68
CA SER A 213 -11.02 22.67 -2.15
C SER A 213 -10.84 22.83 -0.64
N GLY A 214 -10.47 21.75 0.08
CA GLY A 214 -10.39 21.72 1.54
C GLY A 214 -11.72 21.34 2.21
N ASP A 215 -12.75 20.99 1.43
CA ASP A 215 -14.04 20.57 1.97
C ASP A 215 -13.98 19.13 2.50
N ILE A 216 -14.60 18.88 3.64
CA ILE A 216 -14.81 17.56 4.18
C ILE A 216 -16.08 16.98 3.55
N VAL A 217 -15.94 15.91 2.79
CA VAL A 217 -17.04 15.29 2.05
C VAL A 217 -17.17 13.81 2.43
N ARG A 218 -18.36 13.40 2.87
CA ARG A 218 -18.69 11.99 3.04
C ARG A 218 -19.24 11.43 1.73
N ALA A 219 -18.83 10.22 1.39
CA ALA A 219 -19.28 9.47 0.22
C ALA A 219 -19.79 8.09 0.61
N SER A 220 -20.98 7.72 0.17
CA SER A 220 -21.63 6.42 0.37
C SER A 220 -22.61 6.15 -0.78
N GLU A 221 -23.34 5.04 -0.74
CA GLU A 221 -24.41 4.77 -1.73
C GLU A 221 -25.50 5.85 -1.73
N ASP A 222 -25.79 6.45 -0.56
CA ASP A 222 -26.87 7.45 -0.38
C ASP A 222 -26.37 8.89 -0.40
N GLU A 223 -25.05 9.11 -0.21
CA GLU A 223 -24.45 10.45 -0.12
C GLU A 223 -23.24 10.55 -1.05
N ASN A 224 -23.28 11.51 -1.99
CA ASN A 224 -22.25 11.68 -3.03
C ASN A 224 -21.90 10.34 -3.75
N PRO A 225 -22.90 9.62 -4.32
CA PRO A 225 -22.70 8.27 -4.88
C PRO A 225 -21.77 8.25 -6.09
N ASP A 226 -21.62 9.35 -6.81
CA ASP A 226 -20.65 9.51 -7.89
C ASP A 226 -19.22 9.47 -7.35
N LEU A 227 -18.93 10.21 -6.28
CA LEU A 227 -17.64 10.18 -5.61
C LEU A 227 -17.39 8.80 -4.99
N PHE A 228 -18.38 8.21 -4.33
CA PHE A 228 -18.27 6.88 -3.76
C PHE A 228 -17.92 5.82 -4.81
N TRP A 229 -18.49 5.92 -6.00
CA TRP A 229 -18.14 5.07 -7.13
C TRP A 229 -16.63 5.26 -7.49
N GLY A 230 -16.18 6.52 -7.58
CA GLY A 230 -14.78 6.86 -7.91
C GLY A 230 -13.77 6.39 -6.87
N LEU A 231 -14.08 6.51 -5.57
CA LEU A 231 -13.22 6.07 -4.47
C LEU A 231 -13.05 4.55 -4.42
N ARG A 232 -13.94 3.80 -5.07
CA ARG A 232 -13.85 2.34 -5.14
C ARG A 232 -13.05 1.87 -6.36
N GLY A 233 -11.75 2.20 -6.39
CA GLY A 233 -10.79 1.77 -7.38
C GLY A 233 -10.10 2.89 -8.17
N GLY A 234 -10.57 4.15 -8.05
CA GLY A 234 -9.96 5.29 -8.73
C GLY A 234 -8.72 5.86 -8.03
N GLY A 235 -8.31 5.27 -6.90
CA GLY A 235 -7.14 5.73 -6.14
C GLY A 235 -7.35 7.06 -5.44
N GLY A 236 -6.26 7.69 -5.02
CA GLY A 236 -6.22 8.97 -4.30
C GLY A 236 -6.43 10.20 -5.17
N ASN A 237 -7.14 10.10 -6.31
CA ASN A 237 -7.26 11.18 -7.29
C ASN A 237 -8.24 12.29 -6.89
N PHE A 238 -9.14 12.07 -5.94
CA PHE A 238 -10.28 12.95 -5.66
C PHE A 238 -10.17 13.66 -4.31
N GLY A 239 -9.21 13.26 -3.47
CA GLY A 239 -9.01 13.82 -2.13
C GLY A 239 -8.23 12.88 -1.22
N ILE A 240 -8.00 13.34 -0.01
CA ILE A 240 -7.33 12.59 1.06
C ILE A 240 -8.40 11.91 1.92
N ALA A 241 -8.44 10.57 1.91
CA ALA A 241 -9.37 9.83 2.75
C ALA A 241 -8.91 9.89 4.22
N THR A 242 -9.79 10.38 5.08
CA THR A 242 -9.57 10.53 6.52
C THR A 242 -10.31 9.50 7.35
N GLU A 243 -11.30 8.83 6.77
CA GLU A 243 -12.07 7.77 7.41
C GLU A 243 -12.62 6.78 6.36
N PHE A 244 -12.67 5.51 6.72
CA PHE A 244 -13.34 4.44 5.99
C PHE A 244 -14.31 3.70 6.90
N VAL A 245 -15.46 3.29 6.36
CA VAL A 245 -16.42 2.41 7.02
C VAL A 245 -16.54 1.13 6.18
N TYR A 246 -16.20 0.00 6.77
CA TYR A 246 -16.24 -1.30 6.11
C TYR A 246 -17.36 -2.18 6.66
N ARG A 247 -17.91 -3.02 5.79
CA ARG A 247 -18.72 -4.17 6.17
C ARG A 247 -17.81 -5.25 6.74
N LEU A 248 -18.24 -5.86 7.82
CA LEU A 248 -17.63 -7.05 8.39
C LEU A 248 -18.44 -8.31 8.04
N HIS A 249 -17.76 -9.41 7.97
CA HIS A 249 -18.31 -10.74 7.75
C HIS A 249 -17.96 -11.63 8.94
N PRO A 250 -18.83 -12.57 9.36
CA PRO A 250 -18.45 -13.59 10.33
C PRO A 250 -17.24 -14.37 9.86
N PHE A 251 -16.25 -14.52 10.72
CA PHE A 251 -14.97 -15.12 10.39
C PHE A 251 -14.41 -15.92 11.56
N ASN A 252 -13.93 -17.13 11.30
CA ASN A 252 -13.16 -17.87 12.28
C ASN A 252 -11.70 -17.42 12.21
N PRO A 253 -11.13 -16.80 13.26
CA PRO A 253 -9.73 -16.39 13.28
C PRO A 253 -8.73 -17.54 13.16
N THR A 254 -9.17 -18.78 13.42
CA THR A 254 -8.41 -19.99 13.10
C THR A 254 -8.83 -20.46 11.71
N VAL A 255 -7.93 -20.36 10.75
CA VAL A 255 -8.10 -20.82 9.37
C VAL A 255 -7.40 -22.16 9.16
N PHE A 256 -7.63 -22.82 8.03
CA PHE A 256 -6.94 -24.05 7.68
C PHE A 256 -6.06 -23.82 6.45
N GLY A 257 -4.81 -24.31 6.46
CA GLY A 257 -3.88 -24.13 5.35
C GLY A 257 -2.44 -24.35 5.77
N GLY A 258 -1.52 -23.65 5.11
CA GLY A 258 -0.09 -23.75 5.37
C GLY A 258 0.74 -23.37 4.17
N THR A 259 2.04 -23.65 4.23
CA THR A 259 2.98 -23.39 3.13
C THR A 259 3.43 -24.72 2.54
N LEU A 260 3.20 -24.87 1.23
CA LEU A 260 3.58 -26.06 0.47
C LEU A 260 4.67 -25.70 -0.54
N THR A 261 5.61 -26.63 -0.75
CA THR A 261 6.71 -26.46 -1.71
C THR A 261 6.58 -27.48 -2.84
N TYR A 262 6.76 -27.00 -4.07
CA TYR A 262 6.70 -27.85 -5.25
C TYR A 262 7.92 -27.64 -6.13
N LYS A 263 8.24 -28.67 -6.92
CA LYS A 263 9.05 -28.51 -8.10
C LYS A 263 8.37 -27.53 -9.03
N PHE A 264 9.13 -26.53 -9.50
CA PHE A 264 8.60 -25.54 -10.43
C PHE A 264 8.86 -25.99 -11.88
N ASP A 265 7.79 -26.23 -12.59
CA ASP A 265 7.76 -26.56 -14.01
C ASP A 265 6.37 -26.24 -14.60
N LYS A 266 6.20 -26.61 -15.86
CA LYS A 266 4.94 -26.42 -16.60
C LYS A 266 3.78 -27.19 -15.95
N ASP A 267 4.03 -28.43 -15.52
CA ASP A 267 3.00 -29.28 -14.89
C ASP A 267 2.43 -28.63 -13.62
N PHE A 268 3.27 -27.96 -12.83
CA PHE A 268 2.82 -27.20 -11.66
C PHE A 268 1.89 -26.04 -12.05
N LEU A 269 2.23 -25.26 -13.07
CA LEU A 269 1.40 -24.11 -13.49
C LEU A 269 0.09 -24.55 -14.14
N GLU A 270 0.08 -25.66 -14.88
CA GLU A 270 -1.16 -26.29 -15.40
C GLU A 270 -2.03 -26.79 -14.24
N PHE A 271 -1.44 -27.38 -13.22
CA PHE A 271 -2.14 -27.78 -12.00
C PHE A 271 -2.71 -26.57 -11.26
N TYR A 272 -1.95 -25.48 -11.15
CA TYR A 272 -2.42 -24.24 -10.51
C TYR A 272 -3.61 -23.63 -11.28
N ALA A 273 -3.58 -23.63 -12.60
CA ALA A 273 -4.71 -23.21 -13.44
C ALA A 273 -5.97 -24.06 -13.13
N LEU A 274 -5.82 -25.39 -13.04
CA LEU A 274 -6.91 -26.31 -12.68
C LEU A 274 -7.43 -26.04 -11.26
N LEU A 275 -6.56 -25.73 -10.29
CA LEU A 275 -6.98 -25.36 -8.95
C LEU A 275 -7.85 -24.10 -8.94
N HIS A 276 -7.51 -23.07 -9.77
CA HIS A 276 -8.34 -21.89 -9.90
C HIS A 276 -9.77 -22.23 -10.35
N GLU A 277 -9.92 -23.11 -11.33
CA GLU A 277 -11.22 -23.49 -11.89
C GLU A 277 -12.07 -24.34 -10.94
N THR A 278 -11.42 -25.16 -10.12
CA THR A 278 -12.09 -26.22 -9.34
C THR A 278 -12.24 -25.90 -7.86
N MET A 279 -11.40 -25.03 -7.30
CA MET A 279 -11.41 -24.73 -5.87
C MET A 279 -12.58 -23.81 -5.47
N PRO A 280 -13.28 -24.14 -4.36
CA PRO A 280 -14.27 -23.27 -3.75
C PRO A 280 -13.72 -21.90 -3.39
N VAL A 281 -14.63 -20.93 -3.19
CA VAL A 281 -14.26 -19.54 -2.86
C VAL A 281 -13.58 -19.37 -1.50
N GLU A 282 -13.69 -20.36 -0.64
CA GLU A 282 -13.01 -20.43 0.66
C GLU A 282 -11.50 -20.60 0.53
N ALA A 283 -11.01 -21.13 -0.62
CA ALA A 283 -9.59 -21.34 -0.88
C ALA A 283 -8.95 -20.07 -1.48
N ASN A 284 -7.87 -19.61 -0.87
CA ASN A 284 -6.90 -18.71 -1.46
C ASN A 284 -5.56 -19.44 -1.59
N ILE A 285 -4.97 -19.46 -2.79
CA ILE A 285 -3.76 -20.23 -3.14
C ILE A 285 -2.81 -19.30 -3.87
N GLU A 286 -1.72 -18.90 -3.21
CA GLU A 286 -0.80 -17.87 -3.69
C GLU A 286 0.62 -18.44 -3.89
N PRO A 287 0.97 -18.92 -5.09
CA PRO A 287 2.32 -19.37 -5.40
C PRO A 287 3.28 -18.20 -5.63
N SER A 288 4.51 -18.38 -5.15
CA SER A 288 5.67 -17.56 -5.47
C SER A 288 6.80 -18.44 -6.03
N PHE A 289 7.63 -17.87 -6.90
CA PHE A 289 8.70 -18.59 -7.59
C PHE A 289 10.04 -17.95 -7.33
N GLY A 290 10.97 -18.75 -6.86
CA GLY A 290 12.32 -18.31 -6.52
C GLY A 290 13.29 -19.49 -6.36
N PRO A 291 14.59 -19.22 -6.09
CA PRO A 291 15.58 -20.26 -5.93
C PRO A 291 15.32 -21.08 -4.65
N GLY A 292 15.36 -22.41 -4.79
CA GLY A 292 15.46 -23.35 -3.68
C GLY A 292 16.89 -23.52 -3.18
N GLU A 293 17.09 -24.36 -2.18
CA GLU A 293 18.39 -24.63 -1.56
C GLU A 293 19.44 -25.18 -2.55
N ASP A 294 19.01 -25.93 -3.56
CA ASP A 294 19.87 -26.46 -4.63
C ASP A 294 20.10 -25.49 -5.79
N GLY A 295 19.59 -24.26 -5.67
CA GLY A 295 19.68 -23.21 -6.69
C GLY A 295 18.72 -23.37 -7.86
N LYS A 296 17.88 -24.42 -7.87
CA LYS A 296 16.82 -24.55 -8.86
C LYS A 296 15.59 -23.76 -8.42
N THR A 297 14.81 -23.30 -9.37
CA THR A 297 13.53 -22.63 -9.07
C THR A 297 12.55 -23.64 -8.45
N ILE A 298 11.95 -23.22 -7.34
CA ILE A 298 10.84 -23.92 -6.68
C ILE A 298 9.60 -23.02 -6.66
N ALA A 299 8.43 -23.63 -6.50
CA ALA A 299 7.20 -22.90 -6.19
C ALA A 299 6.91 -23.06 -4.69
N THR A 300 6.87 -21.94 -3.98
CA THR A 300 6.39 -21.88 -2.60
C THR A 300 4.96 -21.37 -2.62
N VAL A 301 4.02 -22.14 -2.09
CA VAL A 301 2.59 -21.89 -2.20
C VAL A 301 2.00 -21.64 -0.82
N GLU A 302 1.56 -20.42 -0.55
CA GLU A 302 0.74 -20.12 0.61
C GLU A 302 -0.70 -20.53 0.34
N VAL A 303 -1.29 -21.31 1.25
CA VAL A 303 -2.66 -21.79 1.17
C VAL A 303 -3.44 -21.33 2.38
N THR A 304 -4.54 -20.62 2.15
CA THR A 304 -5.47 -20.20 3.20
C THR A 304 -6.87 -20.66 2.84
N TRP A 305 -7.50 -21.39 3.75
CA TRP A 305 -8.88 -21.82 3.65
C TRP A 305 -9.74 -21.17 4.74
N CYS A 306 -10.66 -20.32 4.32
CA CYS A 306 -11.53 -19.53 5.19
C CYS A 306 -12.93 -20.18 5.33
N GLY A 307 -13.00 -21.42 5.84
CA GLY A 307 -14.22 -22.19 5.97
C GLY A 307 -14.13 -23.31 7.00
N ASP A 308 -15.05 -24.28 6.92
CA ASP A 308 -14.98 -25.49 7.73
C ASP A 308 -13.68 -26.26 7.46
N HIS A 309 -12.95 -26.61 8.51
CA HIS A 309 -11.61 -27.22 8.38
C HIS A 309 -11.65 -28.62 7.77
N ALA A 310 -12.71 -29.42 8.05
CA ALA A 310 -12.83 -30.76 7.47
C ALA A 310 -13.13 -30.68 5.97
N ALA A 311 -13.95 -29.70 5.56
CA ALA A 311 -14.18 -29.40 4.15
C ALA A 311 -12.88 -28.93 3.47
N GLY A 312 -12.10 -28.06 4.13
CA GLY A 312 -10.80 -27.59 3.66
C GLY A 312 -9.81 -28.73 3.46
N ALA A 313 -9.63 -29.58 4.46
CA ALA A 313 -8.74 -30.74 4.37
C ALA A 313 -9.11 -31.66 3.18
N LYS A 314 -10.41 -31.86 2.93
CA LYS A 314 -10.87 -32.65 1.77
C LYS A 314 -10.62 -31.92 0.43
N ALA A 315 -10.92 -30.64 0.34
CA ALA A 315 -10.78 -29.85 -0.90
C ALA A 315 -9.31 -29.69 -1.31
N LEU A 316 -8.42 -29.49 -0.34
CA LEU A 316 -7.00 -29.25 -0.55
C LEU A 316 -6.16 -30.53 -0.64
N ALA A 317 -6.72 -31.72 -0.32
CA ALA A 317 -6.00 -32.99 -0.39
C ALA A 317 -5.29 -33.27 -1.73
N PRO A 318 -5.83 -32.89 -2.92
CA PRO A 318 -5.14 -33.06 -4.20
C PRO A 318 -3.78 -32.35 -4.25
N MET A 319 -3.59 -31.26 -3.50
CA MET A 319 -2.33 -30.53 -3.46
C MET A 319 -1.19 -31.35 -2.86
N LEU A 320 -1.48 -32.20 -1.84
CA LEU A 320 -0.48 -33.02 -1.15
C LEU A 320 -0.05 -34.28 -1.92
N VAL A 321 -0.81 -34.67 -2.95
CA VAL A 321 -0.53 -35.85 -3.77
C VAL A 321 -0.08 -35.55 -5.19
N HIS A 322 0.09 -34.28 -5.54
CA HIS A 322 0.60 -33.87 -6.84
C HIS A 322 2.03 -34.40 -7.04
N PRO A 323 2.41 -34.93 -8.23
CA PRO A 323 3.74 -35.51 -8.46
C PRO A 323 4.91 -34.56 -8.21
N GLY A 324 4.69 -33.25 -8.36
CA GLY A 324 5.68 -32.22 -8.10
C GLY A 324 5.76 -31.75 -6.62
N PHE A 325 4.93 -32.28 -5.72
CA PHE A 325 4.97 -31.93 -4.29
C PHE A 325 6.30 -32.36 -3.65
N LEU A 326 6.93 -31.43 -2.93
CA LEU A 326 8.23 -31.66 -2.28
C LEU A 326 8.10 -31.73 -0.75
N SER A 327 7.43 -30.75 -0.16
CA SER A 327 7.32 -30.62 1.30
C SER A 327 6.20 -29.67 1.73
N GLY A 328 5.91 -29.66 3.03
CA GLY A 328 4.91 -28.82 3.68
C GLY A 328 3.73 -29.66 4.19
N ASP A 329 2.88 -29.03 4.97
CA ASP A 329 1.68 -29.62 5.52
C ASP A 329 0.54 -28.57 5.59
N LEU A 330 -0.68 -29.06 5.77
CA LEU A 330 -1.87 -28.27 5.94
C LEU A 330 -2.47 -28.56 7.31
N ALA A 331 -2.67 -27.52 8.11
CA ALA A 331 -3.18 -27.61 9.48
C ALA A 331 -4.01 -26.36 9.84
N PRO A 332 -4.79 -26.39 10.92
CA PRO A 332 -5.35 -25.18 11.52
C PRO A 332 -4.23 -24.25 12.05
N PHE A 333 -4.35 -22.94 11.77
CA PHE A 333 -3.44 -21.92 12.29
C PHE A 333 -4.17 -20.57 12.46
N ALA A 334 -3.60 -19.65 13.23
CA ALA A 334 -4.19 -18.33 13.40
C ALA A 334 -4.01 -17.49 12.13
N TYR A 335 -5.08 -16.86 11.64
CA TYR A 335 -5.02 -15.94 10.49
C TYR A 335 -3.97 -14.84 10.69
N HIS A 336 -3.83 -14.38 11.92
CA HIS A 336 -2.81 -13.38 12.29
C HIS A 336 -1.38 -13.83 11.92
N ASP A 337 -1.06 -15.13 12.05
CA ASP A 337 0.28 -15.64 11.81
C ASP A 337 0.68 -15.53 10.33
N ILE A 338 -0.24 -15.80 9.40
CA ILE A 338 0.04 -15.62 7.97
C ILE A 338 0.01 -14.15 7.57
N GLN A 339 -0.81 -13.35 8.23
CA GLN A 339 -0.93 -11.91 7.93
C GLN A 339 0.31 -11.12 8.35
N THR A 340 0.99 -11.55 9.40
CA THR A 340 2.23 -10.92 9.90
C THR A 340 3.50 -11.68 9.51
N GLY A 341 3.36 -12.87 8.94
CA GLY A 341 4.50 -13.74 8.61
C GLY A 341 5.51 -13.12 7.64
N ALA A 342 5.07 -12.25 6.76
CA ALA A 342 5.92 -11.55 5.81
C ALA A 342 6.50 -10.22 6.36
N ASP A 343 6.04 -9.71 7.49
CA ASP A 343 6.38 -8.36 7.98
C ASP A 343 7.89 -8.18 8.21
N GLY A 344 8.56 -9.20 8.72
CA GLY A 344 10.00 -9.15 8.96
C GLY A 344 10.84 -9.21 7.68
N ILE A 345 10.33 -9.86 6.63
CA ILE A 345 10.99 -9.99 5.33
C ILE A 345 10.71 -8.76 4.47
N LEU A 346 9.46 -8.30 4.48
CA LEU A 346 8.99 -7.14 3.72
C LEU A 346 9.02 -5.85 4.56
N GLY A 347 10.00 -5.71 5.46
CA GLY A 347 10.20 -4.53 6.28
C GLY A 347 10.54 -3.26 5.49
N HIS A 348 10.63 -2.14 6.20
CA HIS A 348 11.00 -0.85 5.60
C HIS A 348 12.49 -0.81 5.22
N GLY A 349 12.84 -0.03 4.19
CA GLY A 349 14.21 0.30 3.81
C GLY A 349 14.83 -0.63 2.77
N HIS A 350 14.16 -1.71 2.40
CA HIS A 350 14.61 -2.56 1.29
C HIS A 350 14.40 -1.88 -0.07
N GLN A 351 15.28 -2.19 -1.02
CA GLN A 351 15.13 -1.77 -2.41
C GLN A 351 14.07 -2.64 -3.08
N ALA A 352 12.97 -2.05 -3.51
CA ALA A 352 11.87 -2.79 -4.12
C ALA A 352 11.45 -2.18 -5.45
N TYR A 353 11.38 -3.02 -6.49
CA TYR A 353 10.77 -2.66 -7.76
C TYR A 353 9.84 -3.78 -8.22
N LEU A 354 8.62 -3.41 -8.52
CA LEU A 354 7.58 -4.38 -8.86
C LEU A 354 6.75 -3.87 -10.04
N LYS A 355 6.38 -4.82 -10.91
CA LYS A 355 5.31 -4.64 -11.89
C LYS A 355 4.33 -5.79 -11.76
N SER A 356 3.05 -5.48 -11.80
CA SER A 356 2.01 -6.49 -11.79
C SER A 356 1.00 -6.29 -12.90
N SER A 357 0.27 -7.34 -13.22
CA SER A 357 -0.81 -7.31 -14.20
C SER A 357 -1.84 -8.38 -13.88
N PHE A 358 -3.07 -8.10 -14.29
CA PHE A 358 -4.12 -9.09 -14.22
C PHE A 358 -4.02 -10.08 -15.37
N ILE A 359 -4.27 -11.35 -15.06
CA ILE A 359 -4.35 -12.46 -16.00
C ILE A 359 -5.72 -13.08 -15.86
N ASN A 360 -6.48 -13.15 -16.96
CA ASN A 360 -7.81 -13.77 -16.95
C ASN A 360 -7.74 -15.29 -17.08
N GLU A 361 -6.69 -15.80 -17.74
CA GLU A 361 -6.49 -17.24 -17.98
C GLU A 361 -4.99 -17.54 -18.11
N LEU A 362 -4.50 -18.58 -17.45
CA LEU A 362 -3.16 -19.11 -17.62
C LEU A 362 -3.08 -19.98 -18.87
N THR A 363 -2.92 -19.34 -20.03
CA THR A 363 -2.77 -20.07 -21.30
C THR A 363 -1.43 -20.81 -21.37
N PRO A 364 -1.30 -21.88 -22.20
CA PRO A 364 -0.03 -22.57 -22.39
C PRO A 364 1.12 -21.64 -22.80
N ALA A 365 0.85 -20.61 -23.60
CA ALA A 365 1.85 -19.63 -24.02
C ALA A 365 2.29 -18.71 -22.84
N ALA A 366 1.37 -18.30 -21.97
CA ALA A 366 1.71 -17.56 -20.74
C ALA A 366 2.56 -18.42 -19.81
N ILE A 367 2.19 -19.69 -19.63
CA ILE A 367 2.93 -20.66 -18.82
C ILE A 367 4.37 -20.82 -19.35
N ASP A 368 4.57 -20.94 -20.67
CA ASP A 368 5.89 -21.07 -21.29
C ASP A 368 6.80 -19.87 -20.96
N VAL A 369 6.26 -18.64 -21.04
CA VAL A 369 6.99 -17.41 -20.65
C VAL A 369 7.34 -17.41 -19.15
N ILE A 370 6.38 -17.75 -18.29
CA ILE A 370 6.59 -17.77 -16.84
C ILE A 370 7.68 -18.77 -16.46
N VAL A 371 7.64 -19.99 -17.04
CA VAL A 371 8.64 -21.03 -16.79
C VAL A 371 10.02 -20.60 -17.26
N GLU A 372 10.11 -19.99 -18.45
CA GLU A 372 11.39 -19.49 -18.97
C GLU A 372 12.01 -18.46 -18.05
N PHE A 373 11.27 -17.40 -17.73
CA PHE A 373 11.82 -16.27 -16.98
C PHE A 373 12.07 -16.60 -15.50
N ALA A 374 11.18 -17.33 -14.84
CA ALA A 374 11.39 -17.74 -13.45
C ALA A 374 12.63 -18.65 -13.32
N ASN A 375 12.88 -19.56 -14.30
CA ASN A 375 14.07 -20.41 -14.29
C ASN A 375 15.37 -19.67 -14.62
N ARG A 376 15.31 -18.44 -15.17
CA ARG A 376 16.51 -17.58 -15.26
C ARG A 376 16.97 -17.10 -13.88
N GLY A 377 16.09 -17.07 -12.87
CA GLY A 377 16.40 -16.70 -11.48
C GLY A 377 16.87 -15.25 -11.28
N ALA A 378 16.63 -14.37 -12.26
CA ALA A 378 17.08 -12.99 -12.19
C ALA A 378 16.27 -12.16 -11.17
N VAL A 379 14.95 -12.41 -11.10
CA VAL A 379 13.97 -11.75 -10.24
C VAL A 379 12.90 -12.74 -9.81
N GLY A 380 12.16 -12.43 -8.72
CA GLY A 380 11.03 -13.22 -8.27
C GLY A 380 9.75 -12.95 -9.03
N SER A 381 8.82 -13.89 -8.99
CA SER A 381 7.44 -13.68 -9.45
C SER A 381 6.45 -14.45 -8.57
N TRP A 382 5.20 -14.00 -8.55
CA TRP A 382 4.17 -14.55 -7.67
C TRP A 382 2.76 -14.30 -8.23
N PHE A 383 1.78 -15.01 -7.69
CA PHE A 383 0.38 -14.81 -7.98
C PHE A 383 -0.42 -14.49 -6.72
N GLN A 384 -1.38 -13.56 -6.84
CA GLN A 384 -2.54 -13.51 -5.96
C GLN A 384 -3.72 -14.19 -6.66
N HIS A 385 -4.36 -15.09 -5.94
CA HIS A 385 -5.49 -15.87 -6.43
C HIS A 385 -6.78 -15.07 -6.34
N MET A 386 -7.35 -14.72 -7.48
CA MET A 386 -8.55 -13.88 -7.58
C MET A 386 -9.80 -14.67 -8.01
N GLY A 387 -10.84 -13.99 -8.43
CA GLY A 387 -12.10 -14.62 -8.85
C GLY A 387 -13.12 -14.70 -7.71
N GLY A 388 -13.99 -15.70 -7.74
CA GLY A 388 -14.99 -15.91 -6.69
C GLY A 388 -15.97 -14.74 -6.52
N ALA A 389 -16.07 -14.14 -5.32
CA ALA A 389 -16.95 -13.02 -5.05
C ALA A 389 -16.57 -11.77 -5.86
N THR A 390 -15.28 -11.54 -6.09
CA THR A 390 -14.78 -10.40 -6.89
C THR A 390 -15.33 -10.41 -8.31
N SER A 391 -15.41 -11.58 -8.95
CA SER A 391 -15.89 -11.72 -10.33
C SER A 391 -17.41 -11.63 -10.50
N ARG A 392 -18.17 -11.63 -9.39
CA ARG A 392 -19.63 -11.47 -9.42
C ARG A 392 -20.08 -10.01 -9.52
N ILE A 393 -19.16 -9.07 -9.34
CA ILE A 393 -19.42 -7.63 -9.41
C ILE A 393 -19.25 -7.17 -10.86
N ALA A 394 -20.18 -6.38 -11.37
CA ALA A 394 -20.08 -5.84 -12.73
C ALA A 394 -18.89 -4.88 -12.86
N THR A 395 -18.22 -4.87 -14.03
CA THR A 395 -17.00 -4.09 -14.31
C THR A 395 -17.17 -2.57 -14.12
N ASN A 396 -18.40 -2.08 -14.26
CA ASN A 396 -18.76 -0.67 -14.11
C ASN A 396 -19.44 -0.32 -12.78
N ALA A 397 -19.64 -1.29 -11.89
CA ALA A 397 -20.27 -1.07 -10.57
C ALA A 397 -19.39 -0.23 -9.63
N THR A 398 -18.07 -0.23 -9.88
CA THR A 398 -17.07 0.59 -9.17
C THR A 398 -16.07 1.12 -10.19
N ALA A 399 -15.17 1.99 -9.79
CA ALA A 399 -14.09 2.48 -10.65
C ALA A 399 -13.06 1.39 -11.01
N TYR A 400 -13.00 0.30 -10.25
CA TYR A 400 -12.13 -0.86 -10.49
C TYR A 400 -12.71 -1.80 -11.56
N PRO A 401 -12.11 -1.91 -12.76
CA PRO A 401 -12.72 -2.64 -13.88
C PRO A 401 -12.35 -4.13 -13.97
N HIS A 402 -11.29 -4.57 -13.27
CA HIS A 402 -10.64 -5.88 -13.51
C HIS A 402 -11.34 -7.04 -12.79
N ARG A 403 -12.65 -7.18 -13.02
CA ARG A 403 -13.52 -8.16 -12.34
C ARG A 403 -13.38 -9.58 -12.91
N ALA A 404 -12.93 -9.72 -14.15
CA ALA A 404 -12.72 -11.01 -14.80
C ALA A 404 -11.35 -11.65 -14.48
N ALA A 405 -10.50 -10.97 -13.72
CA ALA A 405 -9.17 -11.47 -13.42
C ALA A 405 -9.23 -12.77 -12.60
N ALA A 406 -8.56 -13.80 -13.09
CA ALA A 406 -8.31 -15.05 -12.37
C ALA A 406 -7.13 -14.87 -11.40
N PHE A 407 -6.16 -14.04 -11.79
CA PHE A 407 -4.93 -13.84 -11.04
C PHE A 407 -4.46 -12.38 -11.16
N ASN A 408 -3.84 -11.87 -10.11
CA ASN A 408 -2.90 -10.75 -10.18
C ASN A 408 -1.48 -11.35 -10.18
N PHE A 409 -0.75 -11.17 -11.26
CA PHE A 409 0.61 -11.69 -11.44
C PHE A 409 1.62 -10.59 -11.22
N GLY A 410 2.50 -10.76 -10.26
CA GLY A 410 3.56 -9.83 -9.92
C GLY A 410 4.95 -10.35 -10.27
N ILE A 411 5.81 -9.44 -10.75
CA ILE A 411 7.23 -9.67 -11.02
C ILE A 411 7.99 -8.67 -10.17
N MET A 412 8.89 -9.13 -9.30
CA MET A 412 9.46 -8.31 -8.26
C MET A 412 10.98 -8.50 -8.10
N TYR A 413 11.67 -7.39 -7.94
CA TYR A 413 12.97 -7.30 -7.27
C TYR A 413 12.75 -6.82 -5.85
N PHE A 414 13.40 -7.48 -4.91
CA PHE A 414 13.47 -7.10 -3.51
C PHE A 414 14.88 -7.42 -3.01
N GLY A 415 15.56 -6.44 -2.39
CA GLY A 415 16.94 -6.61 -1.95
C GLY A 415 17.48 -5.41 -1.18
N ASP A 416 18.73 -5.51 -0.70
CA ASP A 416 19.35 -4.52 0.18
C ASP A 416 20.50 -3.74 -0.48
N ASP A 417 20.88 -4.10 -1.70
CA ASP A 417 22.03 -3.52 -2.38
C ASP A 417 21.61 -2.57 -3.50
N PRO A 418 21.67 -1.23 -3.29
CA PRO A 418 21.31 -0.24 -4.31
C PRO A 418 22.11 -0.37 -5.61
N ALA A 419 23.31 -0.95 -5.57
CA ALA A 419 24.14 -1.13 -6.77
C ALA A 419 23.52 -2.11 -7.77
N GLN A 420 22.60 -2.97 -7.34
CA GLN A 420 21.89 -3.91 -8.19
C GLN A 420 20.62 -3.31 -8.83
N ASN A 421 20.15 -2.16 -8.37
CA ASN A 421 18.84 -1.60 -8.75
C ASN A 421 18.68 -1.50 -10.27
N GLU A 422 19.64 -0.92 -11.00
CA GLU A 422 19.54 -0.73 -12.44
C GLU A 422 19.36 -2.07 -13.18
N ALA A 423 20.21 -3.06 -12.86
CA ALA A 423 20.18 -4.38 -13.49
C ALA A 423 18.88 -5.13 -13.14
N LYS A 424 18.43 -5.06 -11.88
CA LYS A 424 17.23 -5.74 -11.40
C LYS A 424 15.94 -5.11 -11.94
N VAL A 425 15.87 -3.78 -12.00
CA VAL A 425 14.77 -3.05 -12.65
C VAL A 425 14.67 -3.43 -14.13
N ALA A 426 15.82 -3.50 -14.84
CA ALA A 426 15.84 -3.95 -16.24
C ALA A 426 15.30 -5.38 -16.39
N ALA A 427 15.71 -6.30 -15.51
CA ALA A 427 15.24 -7.70 -15.53
C ALA A 427 13.74 -7.82 -15.23
N VAL A 428 13.19 -7.06 -14.27
CA VAL A 428 11.73 -7.00 -14.01
C VAL A 428 10.99 -6.51 -15.26
N ARG A 429 11.48 -5.45 -15.90
CA ARG A 429 10.87 -4.89 -17.12
C ARG A 429 10.92 -5.86 -18.28
N GLU A 430 12.04 -6.54 -18.51
CA GLU A 430 12.18 -7.56 -19.56
C GLU A 430 11.13 -8.66 -19.41
N TYR A 431 11.01 -9.22 -18.18
CA TYR A 431 10.01 -10.25 -17.89
C TYR A 431 8.58 -9.72 -18.06
N TYR A 432 8.31 -8.53 -17.56
CA TYR A 432 7.00 -7.89 -17.67
C TYR A 432 6.57 -7.70 -19.13
N TYR A 433 7.47 -7.18 -19.99
CA TYR A 433 7.15 -7.00 -21.40
C TYR A 433 6.98 -8.32 -22.17
N ALA A 434 7.69 -9.38 -21.75
CA ALA A 434 7.46 -10.71 -22.32
C ALA A 434 6.06 -11.25 -21.95
N MET A 435 5.54 -10.90 -20.78
CA MET A 435 4.18 -11.26 -20.32
C MET A 435 3.07 -10.36 -20.90
N GLU A 436 3.39 -9.18 -21.43
CA GLU A 436 2.40 -8.18 -21.88
C GLU A 436 1.31 -8.73 -22.81
N PRO A 437 1.58 -9.65 -23.79
CA PRO A 437 0.55 -10.25 -24.64
C PRO A 437 -0.49 -11.09 -23.90
N HIS A 438 -0.20 -11.49 -22.66
CA HIS A 438 -1.05 -12.36 -21.84
C HIS A 438 -1.77 -11.61 -20.71
N MET A 439 -1.60 -10.28 -20.65
CA MET A 439 -2.10 -9.41 -19.59
C MET A 439 -3.43 -8.77 -19.97
N ALA A 440 -4.31 -8.61 -18.97
CA ALA A 440 -5.66 -8.05 -19.13
C ALA A 440 -5.85 -6.67 -18.50
N GLY A 441 -4.78 -6.05 -18.01
CA GLY A 441 -4.82 -4.74 -17.34
C GLY A 441 -3.85 -4.67 -16.16
N PHE A 442 -3.87 -3.55 -15.43
CA PHE A 442 -2.88 -3.24 -14.41
C PHE A 442 -3.53 -3.00 -13.05
N TYR A 443 -2.83 -3.36 -11.98
CA TYR A 443 -3.25 -3.04 -10.63
C TYR A 443 -2.57 -1.75 -10.16
N THR A 444 -3.36 -0.69 -9.92
CA THR A 444 -2.89 0.65 -9.58
C THR A 444 -1.98 0.69 -8.36
N ASN A 445 -2.20 -0.20 -7.39
CA ASN A 445 -1.41 -0.24 -6.16
C ASN A 445 -0.01 -0.82 -6.33
N LEU A 446 0.24 -1.57 -7.41
CA LEU A 446 1.46 -2.36 -7.61
C LEU A 446 2.25 -1.99 -8.87
N ASN A 447 1.91 -0.91 -9.54
CA ASN A 447 2.62 -0.48 -10.74
C ASN A 447 3.27 0.89 -10.57
N ASP A 448 4.43 1.05 -11.25
CA ASP A 448 5.00 2.34 -11.51
C ASP A 448 4.16 3.11 -12.56
N ASP A 449 4.38 4.43 -12.60
CA ASP A 449 3.73 5.25 -13.63
C ASP A 449 4.42 5.05 -14.98
N ASP A 450 3.72 4.37 -15.85
CA ASP A 450 3.80 4.67 -17.27
C ASP A 450 2.57 5.54 -17.61
N GLU A 451 2.74 6.86 -17.71
CA GLU A 451 1.64 7.79 -18.02
C GLU A 451 0.84 7.37 -19.25
N LYS A 452 1.50 6.71 -20.22
CA LYS A 452 0.86 6.17 -21.42
C LYS A 452 -0.06 4.99 -21.14
N LYS A 453 0.11 4.35 -19.97
CA LYS A 453 -0.64 3.16 -19.56
C LYS A 453 -1.63 3.41 -18.42
N THR A 454 -1.70 4.63 -17.85
CA THR A 454 -2.66 4.97 -16.79
C THR A 454 -4.10 4.63 -17.19
N TRP A 455 -4.46 4.83 -18.48
CA TRP A 455 -5.73 4.38 -19.02
C TRP A 455 -5.98 2.88 -18.80
N GLY A 456 -4.96 2.04 -18.93
CA GLY A 456 -5.05 0.58 -18.75
C GLY A 456 -5.39 0.16 -17.31
N ASN A 457 -5.13 1.02 -16.31
CA ASN A 457 -5.55 0.78 -14.92
C ASN A 457 -7.08 0.84 -14.76
N TYR A 458 -7.73 1.68 -15.57
CA TYR A 458 -9.15 2.05 -15.39
C TYR A 458 -10.04 1.57 -16.53
N GLY A 459 -9.44 1.16 -17.69
CA GLY A 459 -10.16 0.66 -18.86
C GLY A 459 -11.30 1.60 -19.28
N GLU A 460 -12.47 1.05 -19.55
CA GLU A 460 -13.67 1.79 -20.00
C GLU A 460 -14.24 2.74 -18.93
N ASN A 461 -13.81 2.62 -17.67
CA ASN A 461 -14.24 3.51 -16.57
C ASN A 461 -13.48 4.84 -16.57
N TYR A 462 -12.38 4.98 -17.34
CA TYR A 462 -11.53 6.17 -17.34
C TYR A 462 -12.26 7.48 -17.68
N PRO A 463 -13.15 7.57 -18.70
CA PRO A 463 -13.86 8.81 -19.00
C PRO A 463 -14.69 9.34 -17.84
N ARG A 464 -15.40 8.47 -17.12
CA ARG A 464 -16.18 8.84 -15.94
C ARG A 464 -15.29 9.32 -14.79
N LEU A 465 -14.09 8.74 -14.64
CA LEU A 465 -13.10 9.19 -13.66
C LEU A 465 -12.57 10.60 -13.97
N VAL A 466 -12.41 10.95 -15.26
CA VAL A 466 -12.05 12.32 -15.68
C VAL A 466 -13.15 13.32 -15.32
N GLU A 467 -14.42 12.98 -15.50
CA GLU A 467 -15.56 13.82 -15.07
C GLU A 467 -15.51 14.07 -13.54
N LEU A 468 -15.25 13.04 -12.75
CA LEU A 468 -15.10 13.16 -11.31
C LEU A 468 -13.87 13.99 -10.93
N LYS A 469 -12.75 13.81 -11.62
CA LYS A 469 -11.54 14.62 -11.41
C LYS A 469 -11.81 16.10 -11.66
N ASN A 470 -12.52 16.44 -12.74
CA ASN A 470 -12.94 17.82 -13.03
C ASN A 470 -13.82 18.41 -11.93
N LYS A 471 -14.64 17.59 -11.27
CA LYS A 471 -15.53 18.03 -10.20
C LYS A 471 -14.82 18.21 -8.85
N TYR A 472 -13.97 17.26 -8.44
CA TYR A 472 -13.42 17.20 -7.08
C TYR A 472 -11.98 17.67 -6.96
N ASP A 473 -11.22 17.66 -8.05
CA ASP A 473 -9.84 18.16 -8.10
C ASP A 473 -9.48 18.72 -9.49
N PRO A 474 -10.13 19.82 -9.92
CA PRO A 474 -9.90 20.42 -11.24
C PRO A 474 -8.49 21.00 -11.40
N SER A 475 -7.81 21.33 -10.30
CA SER A 475 -6.42 21.82 -10.31
C SER A 475 -5.40 20.68 -10.42
N ASN A 476 -5.83 19.43 -10.32
CA ASN A 476 -4.95 18.27 -10.25
C ASN A 476 -3.94 18.37 -9.09
N LEU A 477 -4.38 18.84 -7.92
CA LEU A 477 -3.57 18.91 -6.70
C LEU A 477 -3.06 17.54 -6.29
N PHE A 478 -3.96 16.52 -6.31
CA PHE A 478 -3.64 15.15 -5.98
C PHE A 478 -3.19 14.38 -7.22
N ARG A 479 -1.94 14.59 -7.63
CA ARG A 479 -1.35 14.01 -8.85
C ARG A 479 -0.32 12.91 -8.60
N LEU A 480 0.21 12.79 -7.37
CA LEU A 480 1.17 11.74 -7.02
C LEU A 480 0.45 10.41 -6.70
N ASN A 481 -0.14 9.82 -7.74
CA ASN A 481 -0.83 8.54 -7.74
C ASN A 481 -0.87 8.00 -9.18
N ALA A 482 -1.70 7.01 -9.51
CA ALA A 482 -2.04 6.68 -10.91
C ALA A 482 -2.94 7.81 -11.44
N ASN A 483 -2.30 8.90 -11.89
CA ASN A 483 -2.92 10.20 -12.06
C ASN A 483 -3.97 10.23 -13.17
N ILE A 484 -5.21 10.51 -12.80
CA ILE A 484 -6.30 10.86 -13.69
C ILE A 484 -6.21 12.38 -13.93
N LYS A 485 -5.81 12.78 -15.13
CA LYS A 485 -5.71 14.21 -15.47
C LYS A 485 -7.11 14.80 -15.70
N PRO A 486 -7.39 16.03 -15.19
CA PRO A 486 -8.60 16.74 -15.57
C PRO A 486 -8.60 16.99 -17.08
N GLY A 487 -9.79 16.98 -17.69
CA GLY A 487 -9.97 17.18 -19.14
C GLY A 487 -10.19 18.62 -19.52
#